data_09618db796394ad3366bfd6887277c81
#
_entry.id   09618db796394ad3366bfd6887277c81
#
_cell.length_a   1.000
_cell.length_b   1.000
_cell.length_c   1.000
_cell.angle_alpha   90.00
_cell.angle_beta   90.00
_cell.angle_gamma   90.00
#
_symmetry.space_group_name_H-M   'P 1'
#
loop_
_entity.id
_entity.type
_entity.pdbx_description
1 polymer ?
#
loop_
_entity_poly.entity_id
_entity_poly.type
_entity_poly.pdbx_seq_one_letter_code
_entity_poly.pdbx_strand_id
1 'polypeptide(L)'
;MGLVGKLEAEILILAPADKFHEVWGGRPHHMSSVSPGKVQKVDLHEGDWGNVGSVIEWSYVIDGKNHVAKEIVEAIDEENKMVTFKVIEGDLLKEYKSFKAIVQTISKGEATWVRWTIEYEKLNKEIPAPVKLLEFVIHASEELDDHLILA
;
A
#
# COMPACT_ATOMS: atom_id res chain seq x y z
N MET A 1 15.58 11.51 18.52
CA MET A 1 14.77 12.60 17.97
C MET A 1 14.86 12.54 16.46
N GLY A 2 13.78 12.88 15.75
CA GLY A 2 13.75 12.80 14.29
C GLY A 2 13.63 11.39 13.73
N LEU A 3 13.24 10.41 14.55
CA LEU A 3 13.07 9.03 14.12
C LEU A 3 11.66 8.79 13.53
N VAL A 4 10.68 9.55 13.97
CA VAL A 4 9.32 9.49 13.47
C VAL A 4 9.21 10.36 12.22
N GLY A 5 8.59 9.82 11.17
CA GLY A 5 8.43 10.55 9.93
C GLY A 5 7.16 10.16 9.19
N LYS A 6 6.89 10.93 8.16
CA LYS A 6 5.73 10.75 7.30
C LYS A 6 6.11 11.18 5.88
N LEU A 7 5.82 10.31 4.91
CA LEU A 7 5.95 10.62 3.49
C LEU A 7 4.56 10.58 2.85
N GLU A 8 4.33 11.44 1.89
CA GLU A 8 3.04 11.52 1.23
C GLU A 8 3.21 11.89 -0.24
N ALA A 9 2.45 11.26 -1.11
CA ALA A 9 2.42 11.60 -2.53
C ALA A 9 1.02 11.36 -3.09
N GLU A 10 0.67 12.13 -4.10
CA GLU A 10 -0.62 12.00 -4.80
C GLU A 10 -0.38 11.80 -6.29
N ILE A 11 -1.22 10.99 -6.91
CA ILE A 11 -1.25 10.83 -8.36
C ILE A 11 -2.68 11.01 -8.87
N LEU A 12 -2.79 11.51 -10.09
CA LEU A 12 -4.06 11.60 -10.81
C LEU A 12 -4.32 10.26 -11.48
N ILE A 13 -5.53 9.72 -11.33
CA ILE A 13 -5.93 8.47 -11.98
C ILE A 13 -7.15 8.69 -12.87
N LEU A 14 -7.38 7.77 -13.79
CA LEU A 14 -8.50 7.81 -14.73
C LEU A 14 -9.63 6.85 -14.35
N ALA A 15 -9.33 5.81 -13.56
CA ALA A 15 -10.32 4.86 -13.10
C ALA A 15 -11.30 5.50 -12.09
N PRO A 16 -12.53 4.99 -12.00
CA PRO A 16 -13.48 5.46 -10.99
C PRO A 16 -12.95 5.18 -9.58
N ALA A 17 -13.19 6.12 -8.66
CA ALA A 17 -12.67 6.06 -7.30
C ALA A 17 -13.10 4.79 -6.55
N ASP A 18 -14.35 4.38 -6.69
CA ASP A 18 -14.89 3.20 -6.01
C ASP A 18 -14.23 1.91 -6.50
N LYS A 19 -13.91 1.82 -7.79
CA LYS A 19 -13.22 0.64 -8.35
C LYS A 19 -11.79 0.53 -7.88
N PHE A 20 -11.10 1.65 -7.81
CA PHE A 20 -9.72 1.70 -7.32
C PHE A 20 -9.67 1.31 -5.84
N HIS A 21 -10.52 1.94 -5.03
CA HIS A 21 -10.60 1.65 -3.60
C HIS A 21 -10.97 0.19 -3.32
N GLU A 22 -11.87 -0.39 -4.10
CA GLU A 22 -12.30 -1.78 -3.93
C GLU A 22 -11.16 -2.77 -4.05
N VAL A 23 -10.18 -2.52 -4.91
CA VAL A 23 -9.04 -3.42 -5.05
C VAL A 23 -8.21 -3.44 -3.77
N TRP A 24 -7.83 -2.27 -3.25
CA TRP A 24 -7.01 -2.20 -2.04
C TRP A 24 -7.77 -2.67 -0.80
N GLY A 25 -9.06 -2.35 -0.70
CA GLY A 25 -9.86 -2.73 0.45
C GLY A 25 -10.39 -4.16 0.40
N GLY A 26 -10.77 -4.63 -0.78
CA GLY A 26 -11.48 -5.92 -0.91
C GLY A 26 -10.70 -7.02 -1.60
N ARG A 27 -9.77 -6.67 -2.49
CA ARG A 27 -9.06 -7.64 -3.34
C ARG A 27 -7.58 -7.31 -3.51
N PRO A 28 -6.84 -7.01 -2.40
CA PRO A 28 -5.43 -6.63 -2.55
C PRO A 28 -4.57 -7.72 -3.18
N HIS A 29 -4.99 -8.98 -3.08
CA HIS A 29 -4.31 -10.11 -3.69
C HIS A 29 -4.32 -10.07 -5.22
N HIS A 30 -5.23 -9.31 -5.84
CA HIS A 30 -5.24 -9.12 -7.27
C HIS A 30 -4.03 -8.33 -7.78
N MET A 31 -3.33 -7.62 -6.90
CA MET A 31 -2.14 -6.86 -7.27
C MET A 31 -1.03 -7.75 -7.82
N SER A 32 -0.97 -9.02 -7.46
CA SER A 32 0.03 -9.95 -8.02
C SER A 32 -0.22 -10.23 -9.51
N SER A 33 -1.47 -10.12 -9.97
CA SER A 33 -1.80 -10.24 -11.39
C SER A 33 -1.65 -8.91 -12.12
N VAL A 34 -1.95 -7.81 -11.45
CA VAL A 34 -1.88 -6.45 -12.02
C VAL A 34 -0.44 -5.99 -12.20
N SER A 35 0.40 -6.25 -11.21
CA SER A 35 1.78 -5.77 -11.19
C SER A 35 2.74 -6.89 -10.81
N PRO A 36 2.85 -7.95 -11.64
CA PRO A 36 3.65 -9.14 -11.29
C PRO A 36 5.14 -8.88 -11.16
N GLY A 37 5.65 -7.82 -11.79
CA GLY A 37 7.06 -7.43 -11.64
C GLY A 37 7.38 -6.81 -10.30
N LYS A 38 6.36 -6.32 -9.57
CA LYS A 38 6.52 -5.68 -8.27
C LYS A 38 5.96 -6.54 -7.15
N VAL A 39 4.76 -7.06 -7.34
CA VAL A 39 4.08 -7.90 -6.34
C VAL A 39 4.03 -9.32 -6.88
N GLN A 40 4.81 -10.21 -6.29
CA GLN A 40 4.89 -11.59 -6.74
C GLN A 40 3.77 -12.45 -6.16
N LYS A 41 3.40 -12.19 -4.91
CA LYS A 41 2.45 -13.03 -4.19
C LYS A 41 1.82 -12.25 -3.05
N VAL A 42 0.54 -12.52 -2.80
CA VAL A 42 -0.19 -11.98 -1.64
C VAL A 42 -0.98 -13.12 -1.02
N ASP A 43 -0.65 -13.47 0.22
CA ASP A 43 -1.27 -14.58 0.94
C ASP A 43 -2.11 -14.08 2.11
N LEU A 44 -3.26 -14.72 2.30
CA LEU A 44 -4.11 -14.47 3.47
C LEU A 44 -3.69 -15.42 4.59
N HIS A 45 -3.24 -14.85 5.71
CA HIS A 45 -2.82 -15.62 6.89
C HIS A 45 -3.94 -15.79 7.92
N GLU A 46 -4.73 -14.74 8.12
CA GLU A 46 -5.84 -14.74 9.08
C GLU A 46 -6.98 -13.89 8.54
N GLY A 47 -8.20 -14.25 8.90
CA GLY A 47 -9.39 -13.49 8.52
C GLY A 47 -9.86 -13.79 7.12
N ASP A 48 -10.44 -12.81 6.48
CA ASP A 48 -10.99 -12.90 5.13
C ASP A 48 -10.58 -11.68 4.31
N TRP A 49 -10.53 -11.85 2.99
CA TRP A 49 -10.30 -10.72 2.10
C TRP A 49 -11.40 -9.66 2.30
N GLY A 50 -10.98 -8.39 2.43
CA GLY A 50 -11.92 -7.29 2.58
C GLY A 50 -12.36 -6.96 4.00
N ASN A 51 -11.83 -7.63 5.00
CA ASN A 51 -12.22 -7.41 6.40
C ASN A 51 -11.09 -6.78 7.22
N VAL A 52 -11.46 -5.81 8.05
CA VAL A 52 -10.57 -5.25 9.06
C VAL A 52 -10.13 -6.34 10.01
N GLY A 53 -8.87 -6.33 10.40
CA GLY A 53 -8.28 -7.35 11.27
C GLY A 53 -7.65 -8.51 10.53
N SER A 54 -7.88 -8.63 9.23
CA SER A 54 -7.25 -9.67 8.42
C SER A 54 -5.75 -9.44 8.33
N VAL A 55 -4.99 -10.55 8.30
CA VAL A 55 -3.54 -10.52 8.19
C VAL A 55 -3.14 -11.06 6.83
N ILE A 56 -2.39 -10.25 6.08
CA ILE A 56 -1.94 -10.58 4.73
C ILE A 56 -0.43 -10.47 4.64
N GLU A 57 0.18 -11.32 3.81
CA GLU A 57 1.62 -11.30 3.57
C GLU A 57 1.90 -10.96 2.12
N TRP A 58 2.69 -9.93 1.92
CA TRP A 58 3.11 -9.48 0.60
C TRP A 58 4.52 -9.96 0.32
N SER A 59 4.72 -10.58 -0.86
CA SER A 59 6.05 -10.86 -1.39
C SER A 59 6.26 -9.89 -2.55
N TYR A 60 7.27 -9.03 -2.45
CA TYR A 60 7.46 -7.95 -3.41
C TYR A 60 8.94 -7.74 -3.74
N VAL A 61 9.19 -7.03 -4.84
CA VAL A 61 10.54 -6.78 -5.36
C VAL A 61 10.79 -5.29 -5.45
N ILE A 62 11.90 -4.85 -4.85
CA ILE A 62 12.41 -3.48 -5.01
C ILE A 62 13.89 -3.58 -5.37
N ASP A 63 14.30 -2.90 -6.45
CA ASP A 63 15.68 -2.90 -6.94
C ASP A 63 16.23 -4.32 -7.17
N GLY A 64 15.38 -5.21 -7.67
CA GLY A 64 15.76 -6.60 -7.95
C GLY A 64 15.89 -7.50 -6.73
N LYS A 65 15.54 -6.99 -5.53
CA LYS A 65 15.61 -7.76 -4.29
C LYS A 65 14.23 -8.14 -3.80
N ASN A 66 14.10 -9.39 -3.36
CA ASN A 66 12.87 -9.91 -2.81
C ASN A 66 12.70 -9.50 -1.35
N HIS A 67 11.50 -9.05 -1.02
CA HIS A 67 11.11 -8.65 0.34
C HIS A 67 9.79 -9.29 0.73
N VAL A 68 9.57 -9.39 2.03
CA VAL A 68 8.32 -9.88 2.59
C VAL A 68 7.83 -8.87 3.64
N ALA A 69 6.54 -8.55 3.59
CA ALA A 69 5.89 -7.73 4.61
C ALA A 69 4.58 -8.41 5.00
N LYS A 70 4.44 -8.70 6.29
CA LYS A 70 3.18 -9.18 6.84
C LYS A 70 2.46 -7.98 7.47
N GLU A 71 1.21 -7.78 7.08
CA GLU A 71 0.43 -6.62 7.47
C GLU A 71 -0.93 -7.02 8.03
N ILE A 72 -1.42 -6.24 8.98
CA ILE A 72 -2.81 -6.31 9.39
C ILE A 72 -3.58 -5.17 8.71
N VAL A 73 -4.77 -5.46 8.22
CA VAL A 73 -5.68 -4.44 7.71
C VAL A 73 -6.25 -3.72 8.94
N GLU A 74 -5.68 -2.56 9.25
CA GLU A 74 -6.02 -1.84 10.49
C GLU A 74 -7.36 -1.10 10.38
N ALA A 75 -7.66 -0.57 9.20
CA ALA A 75 -8.88 0.19 8.97
C ALA A 75 -9.29 0.14 7.50
N ILE A 76 -10.58 0.13 7.25
CA ILE A 76 -11.17 0.33 5.94
C ILE A 76 -12.29 1.34 6.13
N ASP A 77 -12.15 2.51 5.52
CA ASP A 77 -13.14 3.58 5.58
C ASP A 77 -13.80 3.70 4.20
N GLU A 78 -14.97 3.11 4.06
CA GLU A 78 -15.69 3.09 2.79
C GLU A 78 -16.19 4.47 2.37
N GLU A 79 -16.56 5.31 3.33
CA GLU A 79 -17.05 6.65 3.05
C GLU A 79 -15.95 7.54 2.47
N ASN A 80 -14.77 7.51 3.09
CA ASN A 80 -13.62 8.31 2.65
C ASN A 80 -12.69 7.56 1.69
N LYS A 81 -13.02 6.32 1.34
CA LYS A 81 -12.25 5.46 0.44
C LYS A 81 -10.78 5.36 0.86
N MET A 82 -10.57 4.95 2.11
CA MET A 82 -9.26 4.87 2.72
C MET A 82 -9.02 3.46 3.28
N VAL A 83 -7.82 2.94 3.08
CA VAL A 83 -7.40 1.65 3.66
C VAL A 83 -6.06 1.86 4.37
N THR A 84 -5.96 1.35 5.59
CA THR A 84 -4.73 1.42 6.39
C THR A 84 -4.16 0.03 6.59
N PHE A 85 -2.91 -0.16 6.18
CA PHE A 85 -2.15 -1.38 6.37
C PHE A 85 -1.05 -1.12 7.39
N LYS A 86 -1.01 -1.91 8.47
CA LYS A 86 0.04 -1.80 9.49
C LYS A 86 0.96 -3.01 9.37
N VAL A 87 2.24 -2.77 9.18
CA VAL A 87 3.25 -3.84 9.10
C VAL A 87 3.46 -4.41 10.49
N ILE A 88 3.35 -5.74 10.63
CA ILE A 88 3.51 -6.44 11.89
C ILE A 88 4.70 -7.39 11.90
N GLU A 89 5.19 -7.80 10.72
CA GLU A 89 6.39 -8.65 10.57
C GLU A 89 7.02 -8.40 9.20
N GLY A 90 8.27 -8.76 9.05
CA GLY A 90 8.95 -8.76 7.77
C GLY A 90 10.15 -7.84 7.71
N ASP A 91 10.66 -7.66 6.49
CA ASP A 91 11.93 -6.95 6.26
C ASP A 91 11.92 -5.49 6.70
N LEU A 92 10.77 -4.82 6.58
CA LEU A 92 10.65 -3.42 6.99
C LEU A 92 10.93 -3.23 8.48
N LEU A 93 10.55 -4.18 9.32
CA LEU A 93 10.75 -4.07 10.77
C LEU A 93 12.20 -4.32 11.21
N LYS A 94 13.08 -4.64 10.28
CA LYS A 94 14.52 -4.67 10.54
C LYS A 94 15.11 -3.26 10.54
N GLU A 95 14.42 -2.30 9.94
CA GLU A 95 14.86 -0.91 9.82
C GLU A 95 13.95 0.08 10.54
N TYR A 96 12.66 -0.27 10.67
CA TYR A 96 11.65 0.60 11.26
C TYR A 96 11.01 -0.08 12.48
N LYS A 97 10.81 0.71 13.53
CA LYS A 97 10.12 0.25 14.73
C LYS A 97 8.62 0.13 14.48
N SER A 98 8.08 1.03 13.65
CA SER A 98 6.68 0.99 13.21
C SER A 98 6.59 1.45 11.76
N PHE A 99 5.59 0.91 11.06
CA PHE A 99 5.41 1.22 9.65
C PHE A 99 3.95 1.03 9.26
N LYS A 100 3.35 2.08 8.71
CA LYS A 100 1.98 2.04 8.19
C LYS A 100 1.94 2.62 6.78
N ALA A 101 1.14 2.00 5.92
CA ALA A 101 0.84 2.51 4.59
C ALA A 101 -0.66 2.78 4.51
N ILE A 102 -1.01 3.98 4.11
CA ILE A 102 -2.40 4.42 4.01
C ILE A 102 -2.65 4.84 2.57
N VAL A 103 -3.65 4.25 1.94
CA VAL A 103 -4.07 4.62 0.60
C VAL A 103 -5.46 5.24 0.65
N GLN A 104 -5.60 6.43 0.10
CA GLN A 104 -6.89 7.11 0.00
C GLN A 104 -7.18 7.50 -1.44
N THR A 105 -8.39 7.21 -1.90
CA THR A 105 -8.87 7.61 -3.22
C THR A 105 -9.80 8.79 -3.04
N ILE A 106 -9.51 9.90 -3.71
CA ILE A 106 -10.15 11.20 -3.47
C ILE A 106 -10.75 11.71 -4.78
N SER A 107 -12.04 12.02 -4.76
CA SER A 107 -12.70 12.67 -5.89
C SER A 107 -12.70 14.17 -5.67
N LYS A 108 -12.19 14.93 -6.66
CA LYS A 108 -12.18 16.40 -6.65
C LYS A 108 -12.75 16.89 -7.98
N GLY A 109 -14.03 17.26 -7.99
CA GLY A 109 -14.73 17.59 -9.23
C GLY A 109 -14.81 16.35 -10.13
N GLU A 110 -14.32 16.46 -11.36
CA GLU A 110 -14.32 15.33 -12.30
C GLU A 110 -13.02 14.51 -12.21
N ALA A 111 -12.05 14.96 -11.41
CA ALA A 111 -10.76 14.30 -11.27
C ALA A 111 -10.77 13.34 -10.08
N THR A 112 -10.01 12.24 -10.21
CA THR A 112 -9.80 11.29 -9.13
C THR A 112 -8.31 11.24 -8.80
N TRP A 113 -7.99 11.38 -7.52
CA TRP A 113 -6.63 11.36 -7.01
C TRP A 113 -6.43 10.18 -6.07
N VAL A 114 -5.23 9.65 -6.05
CA VAL A 114 -4.83 8.63 -5.07
C VAL A 114 -3.70 9.22 -4.24
N ARG A 115 -3.88 9.23 -2.93
CA ARG A 115 -2.87 9.66 -1.97
C ARG A 115 -2.36 8.46 -1.22
N TRP A 116 -1.04 8.25 -1.28
CA TRP A 116 -0.36 7.31 -0.41
C TRP A 116 0.34 8.07 0.70
N THR A 117 0.17 7.61 1.93
CA THR A 117 0.84 8.15 3.11
C THR A 117 1.58 7.00 3.78
N ILE A 118 2.86 7.21 4.07
CA ILE A 118 3.65 6.26 4.83
C ILE A 118 4.03 6.92 6.14
N GLU A 119 3.59 6.32 7.25
CA GLU A 119 3.92 6.76 8.60
C GLU A 119 4.87 5.75 9.20
N TYR A 120 5.99 6.21 9.74
CA TYR A 120 7.04 5.32 10.19
C TYR A 120 7.80 5.88 11.39
N GLU A 121 8.46 4.97 12.11
CA GLU A 121 9.46 5.32 13.11
C GLU A 121 10.70 4.51 12.81
N LYS A 122 11.84 5.18 12.62
CA LYS A 122 13.12 4.53 12.34
C LYS A 122 13.67 3.87 13.60
N LEU A 123 14.38 2.75 13.46
CA LEU A 123 15.08 2.12 14.58
C LEU A 123 16.27 2.98 15.03
N ASN A 124 16.90 3.70 14.09
CA ASN A 124 17.98 4.63 14.40
C ASN A 124 18.11 5.68 13.29
N LYS A 125 18.89 6.72 13.55
CA LYS A 125 19.04 7.86 12.65
C LYS A 125 19.74 7.55 11.32
N GLU A 126 20.43 6.41 11.23
CA GLU A 126 21.14 6.01 10.01
C GLU A 126 20.19 5.43 8.96
N ILE A 127 19.00 5.02 9.37
CA ILE A 127 18.01 4.46 8.45
C ILE A 127 17.43 5.59 7.58
N PRO A 128 17.40 5.42 6.25
CA PRO A 128 16.81 6.44 5.37
C PRO A 128 15.29 6.46 5.47
N ALA A 129 14.68 7.59 5.10
CA ALA A 129 13.23 7.65 4.91
C ALA A 129 12.83 6.65 3.79
N PRO A 130 11.65 6.02 3.89
CA PRO A 130 11.27 4.94 2.97
C PRO A 130 10.77 5.45 1.61
N VAL A 131 11.59 6.25 0.92
CA VAL A 131 11.26 6.85 -0.37
C VAL A 131 11.05 5.80 -1.44
N LYS A 132 11.87 4.74 -1.46
CA LYS A 132 11.75 3.68 -2.47
C LYS A 132 10.43 2.91 -2.34
N LEU A 133 9.94 2.73 -1.12
CA LEU A 133 8.66 2.08 -0.92
C LEU A 133 7.51 3.00 -1.37
N LEU A 134 7.62 4.30 -1.12
CA LEU A 134 6.63 5.25 -1.62
C LEU A 134 6.58 5.21 -3.15
N GLU A 135 7.73 5.25 -3.81
CA GLU A 135 7.80 5.14 -5.28
C GLU A 135 7.20 3.82 -5.77
N PHE A 136 7.47 2.73 -5.04
CA PHE A 136 6.94 1.41 -5.35
C PHE A 136 5.41 1.40 -5.36
N VAL A 137 4.77 1.92 -4.30
CA VAL A 137 3.30 1.93 -4.23
C VAL A 137 2.68 2.90 -5.23
N ILE A 138 3.36 4.00 -5.56
CA ILE A 138 2.91 4.93 -6.60
C ILE A 138 2.91 4.24 -7.96
N HIS A 139 4.01 3.58 -8.34
CA HIS A 139 4.10 2.88 -9.62
C HIS A 139 3.11 1.71 -9.69
N ALA A 140 2.94 0.96 -8.61
CA ALA A 140 1.94 -0.10 -8.54
C ALA A 140 0.53 0.46 -8.73
N SER A 141 0.25 1.64 -8.18
CA SER A 141 -1.04 2.32 -8.33
C SER A 141 -1.27 2.78 -9.76
N GLU A 142 -0.24 3.24 -10.45
CA GLU A 142 -0.33 3.60 -11.87
C GLU A 142 -0.64 2.39 -12.73
N GLU A 143 0.00 1.24 -12.44
CA GLU A 143 -0.30 -0.02 -13.14
C GLU A 143 -1.73 -0.49 -12.86
N LEU A 144 -2.21 -0.32 -11.63
CA LEU A 144 -3.59 -0.66 -11.30
C LEU A 144 -4.57 0.22 -12.06
N ASP A 145 -4.30 1.53 -12.16
CA ASP A 145 -5.12 2.45 -12.91
C ASP A 145 -5.22 2.02 -14.38
N ASP A 146 -4.08 1.74 -15.00
CA ASP A 146 -4.03 1.25 -16.38
C ASP A 146 -4.85 -0.03 -16.56
N HIS A 147 -4.74 -0.95 -15.62
CA HIS A 147 -5.48 -2.21 -15.64
C HIS A 147 -6.99 -1.97 -15.57
N LEU A 148 -7.42 -1.09 -14.69
CA LEU A 148 -8.85 -0.82 -14.47
C LEU A 148 -9.51 -0.10 -15.66
N ILE A 149 -8.79 0.80 -16.33
CA ILE A 149 -9.35 1.51 -17.49
C ILE A 149 -9.37 0.66 -18.76
N LEU A 150 -8.57 -0.40 -18.80
CA LEU A 150 -8.54 -1.32 -19.94
C LEU A 150 -9.47 -2.52 -19.76
N ALA A 151 -10.01 -2.69 -18.57
CA ALA A 151 -10.87 -3.82 -18.25
C ALA A 151 -12.29 -3.67 -18.79
#